data_01b389227dfb50862f81901371234c3a
#
_entry.id   01b389227dfb50862f81901371234c3a
#
_cell.length_a   1.000
_cell.length_b   1.000
_cell.length_c   1.000
_cell.angle_alpha   90.00
_cell.angle_beta   90.00
_cell.angle_gamma   90.00
#
_symmetry.space_group_name_H-M   'P 1'
#
loop_
_entity.id
_entity.type
_entity.pdbx_description
1 polymer ?
#
loop_
_entity_poly.entity_id
_entity_poly.type
_entity_poly.pdbx_seq_one_letter_code
_entity_poly.pdbx_strand_id
1 'polypeptide(L)'
;KLADMCRKIDAGHEKLKRMLPIWTPSCAEFANNHRAVKDATKPLQRLMLDFDEKGHSLEILERSLLLQKEGKWEILLVEESVRKGTHVLITLPEGVTPQEAQQRFSMDVGFQADPALKDVARCIYMVPEEYTLYVSDALFEVSPQSTQSSTEFFSCHSLPSPCHPERSEGSVSTAQPST
;
A
#
# COMPACT_ATOMS: atom_id res chain seq x y z
N LYS A 1 11.87 24.14 -7.00
CA LYS A 1 11.27 23.47 -8.20
C LYS A 1 10.15 22.51 -7.77
N LEU A 2 10.38 21.59 -6.80
CA LEU A 2 9.37 20.64 -6.32
C LEU A 2 8.16 21.37 -5.72
N ALA A 3 8.37 22.27 -4.78
CA ALA A 3 7.34 23.08 -4.13
C ALA A 3 6.48 23.88 -5.14
N ASP A 4 7.09 24.46 -6.18
CA ASP A 4 6.36 25.15 -7.23
C ASP A 4 5.47 24.20 -8.05
N MET A 5 5.96 23.00 -8.35
CA MET A 5 5.16 21.98 -9.01
C MET A 5 3.97 21.54 -8.15
N CYS A 6 4.17 21.30 -6.85
CA CYS A 6 3.11 20.92 -5.93
C CYS A 6 2.02 22.01 -5.84
N ARG A 7 2.41 23.28 -5.70
CA ARG A 7 1.47 24.40 -5.71
C ARG A 7 0.65 24.50 -7.02
N LYS A 8 1.29 24.26 -8.17
CA LYS A 8 0.59 24.25 -9.47
C LYS A 8 -0.39 23.07 -9.58
N ILE A 9 -0.03 21.90 -9.05
CA ILE A 9 -0.91 20.72 -9.05
C ILE A 9 -2.14 20.98 -8.17
N ASP A 10 -1.94 21.54 -6.97
CA ASP A 10 -3.03 21.92 -6.07
C ASP A 10 -3.95 23.00 -6.70
N ALA A 11 -3.38 23.89 -7.51
CA ALA A 11 -4.12 24.88 -8.32
C ALA A 11 -4.78 24.29 -9.59
N GLY A 12 -4.80 22.97 -9.78
CA GLY A 12 -5.52 22.28 -10.87
C GLY A 12 -4.67 21.81 -12.05
N HIS A 13 -3.35 22.03 -12.04
CA HIS A 13 -2.46 21.56 -13.11
C HIS A 13 -2.06 20.08 -12.94
N GLU A 14 -3.04 19.19 -12.88
CA GLU A 14 -2.86 17.76 -12.55
C GLU A 14 -1.86 16.99 -13.44
N LYS A 15 -1.70 17.38 -14.69
CA LYS A 15 -0.75 16.75 -15.62
C LYS A 15 0.69 16.78 -15.09
N LEU A 16 1.04 17.78 -14.28
CA LEU A 16 2.35 17.90 -13.66
C LEU A 16 2.63 16.81 -12.61
N LYS A 17 1.59 16.19 -12.06
CA LYS A 17 1.72 15.11 -11.05
C LYS A 17 2.60 13.96 -11.57
N ARG A 18 2.51 13.63 -12.87
CA ARG A 18 3.31 12.56 -13.49
C ARG A 18 4.80 12.91 -13.61
N MET A 19 5.18 14.16 -13.40
CA MET A 19 6.56 14.64 -13.44
C MET A 19 7.20 14.71 -12.05
N LEU A 20 6.43 14.45 -10.99
CA LEU A 20 6.96 14.41 -9.64
C LEU A 20 7.80 13.14 -9.43
N PRO A 21 8.88 13.23 -8.67
CA PRO A 21 9.57 12.05 -8.20
C PRO A 21 8.65 11.21 -7.32
N ILE A 22 8.89 9.90 -7.31
CA ILE A 22 8.14 8.94 -6.49
C ILE A 22 9.10 8.16 -5.61
N TRP A 23 8.59 7.63 -4.51
CA TRP A 23 9.30 6.68 -3.68
C TRP A 23 8.38 5.55 -3.21
N THR A 24 8.96 4.44 -2.76
CA THR A 24 8.25 3.25 -2.29
C THR A 24 8.52 3.08 -0.80
N PRO A 25 7.60 3.52 0.08
CA PRO A 25 7.84 3.53 1.52
C PRO A 25 7.95 2.13 2.14
N SER A 26 7.31 1.13 1.52
CA SER A 26 7.21 -0.23 2.05
C SER A 26 8.17 -1.24 1.40
N CYS A 27 9.04 -0.80 0.48
CA CYS A 27 10.03 -1.68 -0.15
C CYS A 27 11.29 -0.89 -0.55
N ALA A 28 12.45 -1.38 -0.11
CA ALA A 28 13.73 -0.74 -0.41
C ALA A 28 14.29 -1.14 -1.78
N GLU A 29 14.03 -2.36 -2.24
CA GLU A 29 14.64 -2.89 -3.47
C GLU A 29 13.65 -3.75 -4.26
N PHE A 30 13.76 -3.69 -5.59
CA PHE A 30 13.00 -4.52 -6.53
C PHE A 30 13.93 -5.17 -7.53
N ALA A 31 13.69 -6.44 -7.85
CA ALA A 31 14.44 -7.16 -8.88
C ALA A 31 14.28 -6.48 -10.24
N ASN A 32 15.38 -6.45 -11.02
CA ASN A 32 15.40 -5.93 -12.39
C ASN A 32 14.89 -4.48 -12.55
N ASN A 33 14.95 -3.68 -11.48
CA ASN A 33 14.39 -2.33 -11.45
C ASN A 33 12.90 -2.28 -11.85
N HIS A 34 12.17 -3.39 -11.66
CA HIS A 34 10.76 -3.52 -12.01
C HIS A 34 9.90 -3.49 -10.74
N ARG A 35 9.19 -2.38 -10.53
CA ARG A 35 8.35 -2.16 -9.37
C ARG A 35 7.02 -2.94 -9.46
N ALA A 36 7.05 -4.18 -8.96
CA ALA A 36 5.88 -5.04 -8.80
C ALA A 36 6.00 -5.86 -7.51
N VAL A 37 4.89 -6.28 -6.94
CA VAL A 37 4.86 -7.05 -5.69
C VAL A 37 5.74 -8.31 -5.78
N LYS A 38 5.66 -9.04 -6.91
CA LYS A 38 6.45 -10.25 -7.17
C LYS A 38 7.96 -10.01 -7.26
N ASP A 39 8.35 -8.77 -7.56
CA ASP A 39 9.76 -8.38 -7.74
C ASP A 39 10.33 -7.64 -6.51
N ALA A 40 9.54 -7.51 -5.44
CA ALA A 40 10.00 -6.92 -4.18
C ALA A 40 11.00 -7.86 -3.50
N THR A 41 12.29 -7.48 -3.50
CA THR A 41 13.39 -8.27 -2.92
C THR A 41 13.72 -7.86 -1.50
N LYS A 42 13.35 -6.64 -1.10
CA LYS A 42 13.63 -6.11 0.25
C LYS A 42 12.42 -5.34 0.79
N PRO A 43 11.34 -6.05 1.15
CA PRO A 43 10.20 -5.42 1.81
C PRO A 43 10.63 -4.84 3.16
N LEU A 44 10.00 -3.72 3.54
CA LEU A 44 10.18 -3.07 4.83
C LEU A 44 8.92 -3.30 5.68
N GLN A 45 9.09 -3.39 7.00
CA GLN A 45 7.99 -3.46 7.96
C GLN A 45 7.33 -2.09 8.14
N ARG A 46 6.81 -1.55 7.05
CA ARG A 46 6.21 -0.21 6.98
C ARG A 46 4.96 -0.21 6.13
N LEU A 47 3.99 0.59 6.52
CA LEU A 47 2.74 0.79 5.78
C LEU A 47 2.48 2.28 5.61
N MET A 48 2.30 2.71 4.36
CA MET A 48 1.83 4.05 4.05
C MET A 48 0.31 4.06 3.97
N LEU A 49 -0.30 5.00 4.65
CA LEU A 49 -1.73 5.28 4.67
C LEU A 49 -1.97 6.62 3.98
N ASP A 50 -2.97 6.70 3.11
CA ASP A 50 -3.35 7.92 2.38
C ASP A 50 -4.79 8.31 2.76
N PHE A 51 -4.95 9.50 3.27
CA PHE A 51 -6.22 10.10 3.65
C PHE A 51 -6.52 11.23 2.69
N ASP A 52 -7.53 11.05 1.84
CA ASP A 52 -7.87 12.00 0.78
C ASP A 52 -8.62 13.26 1.29
N GLU A 53 -9.10 13.25 2.55
CA GLU A 53 -9.81 14.38 3.14
C GLU A 53 -8.90 15.60 3.29
N LYS A 54 -9.25 16.67 2.57
CA LYS A 54 -8.50 17.91 2.63
C LYS A 54 -8.81 18.71 3.90
N GLY A 55 -7.78 19.36 4.43
CA GLY A 55 -7.92 20.28 5.55
C GLY A 55 -7.92 19.60 6.95
N HIS A 56 -7.75 18.29 7.00
CA HIS A 56 -7.70 17.52 8.25
C HIS A 56 -6.28 17.06 8.64
N SER A 57 -5.25 17.51 7.93
CA SER A 57 -3.88 17.03 8.13
C SER A 57 -3.37 17.24 9.56
N LEU A 58 -3.68 18.38 10.19
CA LEU A 58 -3.29 18.64 11.58
C LEU A 58 -4.08 17.78 12.57
N GLU A 59 -5.36 17.55 12.33
CA GLU A 59 -6.18 16.69 13.18
C GLU A 59 -5.71 15.22 13.09
N ILE A 60 -5.39 14.74 11.88
CA ILE A 60 -4.83 13.39 11.66
C ILE A 60 -3.46 13.29 12.36
N LEU A 61 -2.61 14.31 12.25
CA LEU A 61 -1.33 14.36 12.97
C LEU A 61 -1.52 14.24 14.47
N GLU A 62 -2.35 15.11 15.08
CA GLU A 62 -2.58 15.13 16.52
C GLU A 62 -3.06 13.78 17.03
N ARG A 63 -4.05 13.19 16.37
CA ARG A 63 -4.59 11.86 16.72
C ARG A 63 -3.54 10.76 16.54
N SER A 64 -2.76 10.79 15.47
CA SER A 64 -1.69 9.83 15.22
C SER A 64 -0.63 9.87 16.34
N LEU A 65 -0.20 11.07 16.74
CA LEU A 65 0.78 11.24 17.82
C LEU A 65 0.22 10.85 19.18
N LEU A 66 -1.09 11.02 19.41
CA LEU A 66 -1.74 10.52 20.61
C LEU A 66 -1.71 8.98 20.65
N LEU A 67 -2.04 8.32 19.53
CA LEU A 67 -1.98 6.86 19.39
C LEU A 67 -0.55 6.32 19.61
N GLN A 68 0.46 7.06 19.13
CA GLN A 68 1.87 6.73 19.39
C GLN A 68 2.21 6.86 20.88
N LYS A 69 1.78 7.93 21.53
CA LYS A 69 1.99 8.14 22.97
C LYS A 69 1.32 7.06 23.81
N GLU A 70 0.18 6.53 23.38
CA GLU A 70 -0.52 5.41 23.99
C GLU A 70 0.14 4.05 23.71
N GLY A 71 1.19 4.00 22.88
CA GLY A 71 1.88 2.76 22.50
C GLY A 71 1.08 1.86 21.57
N LYS A 72 0.04 2.38 20.92
CA LYS A 72 -0.79 1.62 19.98
C LYS A 72 -0.15 1.49 18.60
N TRP A 73 0.48 2.57 18.12
CA TRP A 73 1.08 2.66 16.79
C TRP A 73 2.42 3.40 16.85
N GLU A 74 3.37 2.97 16.05
CA GLU A 74 4.61 3.69 15.82
C GLU A 74 4.50 4.50 14.52
N ILE A 75 4.52 5.83 14.64
CA ILE A 75 4.40 6.77 13.53
C ILE A 75 5.79 7.15 13.05
N LEU A 76 6.07 6.93 11.77
CA LEU A 76 7.37 7.21 11.18
C LEU A 76 7.39 8.56 10.45
N LEU A 77 6.29 8.91 9.76
CA LEU A 77 6.16 10.13 8.99
C LEU A 77 4.69 10.56 8.94
N VAL A 78 4.43 11.86 9.02
CA VAL A 78 3.16 12.46 8.63
C VAL A 78 3.47 13.64 7.70
N GLU A 79 2.84 13.67 6.52
CA GLU A 79 3.02 14.74 5.54
C GLU A 79 1.71 15.09 4.85
N GLU A 80 1.58 16.33 4.38
CA GLU A 80 0.51 16.69 3.45
C GLU A 80 0.81 16.09 2.08
N SER A 81 -0.17 15.46 1.44
CA SER A 81 -0.04 15.01 0.07
C SER A 81 -0.04 16.20 -0.91
N VAL A 82 0.33 15.93 -2.17
CA VAL A 82 0.36 16.97 -3.23
C VAL A 82 -0.99 17.67 -3.41
N ARG A 83 -2.11 16.99 -3.08
CA ARG A 83 -3.48 17.53 -3.19
C ARG A 83 -4.08 17.93 -1.84
N LYS A 84 -3.25 18.09 -0.81
CA LYS A 84 -3.67 18.49 0.53
C LYS A 84 -4.51 17.45 1.29
N GLY A 85 -4.45 16.18 0.89
CA GLY A 85 -4.75 15.05 1.76
C GLY A 85 -3.56 14.78 2.70
N THR A 86 -3.56 13.67 3.43
CA THR A 86 -2.53 13.35 4.42
C THR A 86 -1.97 11.96 4.19
N HIS A 87 -0.65 11.85 4.12
CA HIS A 87 0.04 10.58 4.20
C HIS A 87 0.52 10.32 5.63
N VAL A 88 0.29 9.12 6.13
CA VAL A 88 0.83 8.65 7.41
C VAL A 88 1.60 7.36 7.17
N LEU A 89 2.90 7.34 7.47
CA LEU A 89 3.72 6.14 7.43
C LEU A 89 3.83 5.57 8.85
N ILE A 90 3.46 4.32 9.01
CA ILE A 90 3.53 3.60 10.28
C ILE A 90 4.47 2.39 10.16
N THR A 91 4.99 1.92 11.29
CA THR A 91 5.56 0.59 11.38
C THR A 91 4.42 -0.42 11.30
N LEU A 92 4.54 -1.39 10.38
CA LEU A 92 3.57 -2.49 10.26
C LEU A 92 3.81 -3.47 11.42
N PRO A 93 2.82 -3.69 12.31
CA PRO A 93 2.99 -4.61 13.43
C PRO A 93 3.26 -6.04 12.95
N GLU A 94 4.07 -6.78 13.70
CA GLU A 94 4.40 -8.16 13.37
C GLU A 94 3.13 -9.04 13.35
N GLY A 95 3.01 -9.90 12.35
CA GLY A 95 1.87 -10.81 12.20
C GLY A 95 0.57 -10.14 11.76
N VAL A 96 0.57 -8.82 11.50
CA VAL A 96 -0.61 -8.08 11.02
C VAL A 96 -0.47 -7.82 9.52
N THR A 97 -1.51 -8.13 8.77
CA THR A 97 -1.51 -7.83 7.33
C THR A 97 -1.65 -6.31 7.08
N PRO A 98 -1.12 -5.79 5.96
CA PRO A 98 -1.29 -4.38 5.60
C PRO A 98 -2.75 -3.93 5.59
N GLN A 99 -3.66 -4.78 5.13
CA GLN A 99 -5.09 -4.48 5.10
C GLN A 99 -5.70 -4.37 6.49
N GLU A 100 -5.36 -5.28 7.41
CA GLU A 100 -5.83 -5.22 8.79
C GLU A 100 -5.26 -4.00 9.52
N ALA A 101 -3.96 -3.71 9.33
CA ALA A 101 -3.32 -2.54 9.90
C ALA A 101 -4.00 -1.25 9.43
N GLN A 102 -4.28 -1.13 8.12
CA GLN A 102 -4.99 0.00 7.54
C GLN A 102 -6.39 0.18 8.17
N GLN A 103 -7.17 -0.89 8.29
CA GLN A 103 -8.51 -0.84 8.88
C GLN A 103 -8.47 -0.43 10.35
N ARG A 104 -7.57 -1.04 11.15
CA ARG A 104 -7.41 -0.73 12.57
C ARG A 104 -6.97 0.72 12.78
N PHE A 105 -5.94 1.16 12.03
CA PHE A 105 -5.46 2.53 12.13
C PHE A 105 -6.54 3.54 11.73
N SER A 106 -7.28 3.28 10.65
CA SER A 106 -8.39 4.15 10.21
C SER A 106 -9.47 4.30 11.29
N MET A 107 -9.82 3.20 11.97
CA MET A 107 -10.77 3.25 13.10
C MET A 107 -10.20 4.03 14.28
N ASP A 108 -8.94 3.80 14.63
CA ASP A 108 -8.29 4.45 15.78
C ASP A 108 -8.13 5.96 15.56
N VAL A 109 -7.74 6.38 14.35
CA VAL A 109 -7.55 7.80 14.01
C VAL A 109 -8.88 8.48 13.68
N GLY A 110 -9.93 7.72 13.35
CA GLY A 110 -11.27 8.22 13.02
C GLY A 110 -11.39 8.85 11.64
N PHE A 111 -10.50 8.48 10.71
CA PHE A 111 -10.51 8.86 9.30
C PHE A 111 -10.33 7.63 8.41
N GLN A 112 -10.96 7.62 7.24
CA GLN A 112 -10.87 6.48 6.33
C GLN A 112 -9.68 6.62 5.38
N ALA A 113 -8.71 5.70 5.47
CA ALA A 113 -7.62 5.64 4.50
C ALA A 113 -8.07 5.02 3.16
N ASP A 114 -7.43 5.45 2.05
CA ASP A 114 -7.66 4.87 0.72
C ASP A 114 -7.35 3.36 0.71
N PRO A 115 -8.34 2.49 0.48
CA PRO A 115 -8.15 1.05 0.50
C PRO A 115 -7.23 0.51 -0.61
N ALA A 116 -6.87 1.33 -1.59
CA ALA A 116 -5.96 0.93 -2.66
C ALA A 116 -4.49 0.84 -2.23
N LEU A 117 -4.11 1.47 -1.11
CA LEU A 117 -2.72 1.53 -0.62
C LEU A 117 -2.40 0.38 0.34
N LYS A 118 -2.34 -0.84 -0.14
CA LYS A 118 -2.13 -2.05 0.68
C LYS A 118 -1.04 -3.00 0.19
N ASP A 119 -0.24 -2.63 -0.79
CA ASP A 119 0.83 -3.49 -1.29
C ASP A 119 2.21 -2.85 -1.18
N VAL A 120 3.25 -3.69 -1.07
CA VAL A 120 4.63 -3.26 -0.88
C VAL A 120 5.23 -2.52 -2.08
N ALA A 121 4.62 -2.65 -3.25
CA ALA A 121 5.09 -1.99 -4.48
C ALA A 121 4.42 -0.62 -4.69
N ARG A 122 3.50 -0.23 -3.78
CA ARG A 122 2.85 1.07 -3.89
C ARG A 122 3.87 2.20 -3.75
N CYS A 123 3.78 3.16 -4.65
CA CYS A 123 4.58 4.39 -4.56
C CYS A 123 3.68 5.58 -4.24
N ILE A 124 4.28 6.57 -3.60
CA ILE A 124 3.71 7.89 -3.41
C ILE A 124 4.57 8.95 -4.10
N TYR A 125 3.97 10.09 -4.37
CA TYR A 125 4.69 11.23 -4.90
C TYR A 125 5.44 11.95 -3.78
N MET A 126 6.71 12.26 -4.03
CA MET A 126 7.49 13.05 -3.08
C MET A 126 6.94 14.47 -3.00
N VAL A 127 6.91 14.97 -1.80
CA VAL A 127 6.51 16.35 -1.47
C VAL A 127 7.71 17.14 -0.95
N PRO A 128 7.67 18.47 -0.99
CA PRO A 128 8.75 19.29 -0.42
C PRO A 128 8.68 19.28 1.12
N GLU A 129 9.80 19.61 1.75
CA GLU A 129 9.97 19.62 3.21
C GLU A 129 8.88 20.42 3.94
N GLU A 130 8.43 21.52 3.37
CA GLU A 130 7.36 22.36 3.93
C GLU A 130 6.00 21.66 4.06
N TYR A 131 5.83 20.46 3.46
CA TYR A 131 4.63 19.62 3.57
C TYR A 131 4.79 18.55 4.66
N THR A 132 6.00 18.37 5.18
CA THR A 132 6.26 17.42 6.27
C THR A 132 5.76 18.01 7.58
N LEU A 133 4.87 17.31 8.24
CA LEU A 133 4.28 17.70 9.52
C LEU A 133 4.98 17.03 10.70
N TYR A 134 5.46 15.80 10.50
CA TYR A 134 6.18 15.02 11.51
C TYR A 134 7.09 14.00 10.84
N VAL A 135 8.27 13.82 11.41
CA VAL A 135 9.20 12.74 11.05
C VAL A 135 9.85 12.20 12.32
N SER A 136 9.88 10.87 12.44
CA SER A 136 10.54 10.16 13.53
C SER A 136 11.97 9.79 13.14
N ASP A 137 12.91 9.82 14.07
CA ASP A 137 14.28 9.31 13.86
C ASP A 137 14.27 7.83 13.47
N ALA A 138 13.31 7.04 13.96
CA ALA A 138 13.12 5.63 13.59
C ALA A 138 12.88 5.41 12.09
N LEU A 139 12.46 6.44 11.34
CA LEU A 139 12.35 6.36 9.88
C LEU A 139 13.71 6.04 9.22
N PHE A 140 14.79 6.53 9.79
CA PHE A 140 16.16 6.39 9.26
C PHE A 140 16.91 5.20 9.85
N GLU A 141 16.37 4.58 10.89
CA GLU A 141 16.94 3.38 11.48
C GLU A 141 16.67 2.19 10.55
N VAL A 142 17.74 1.62 10.03
CA VAL A 142 17.68 0.33 9.32
C VAL A 142 17.62 -0.74 10.41
N SER A 143 16.42 -1.19 10.79
CA SER A 143 16.30 -2.37 11.63
C SER A 143 17.06 -3.52 10.97
N PRO A 144 18.04 -4.15 11.64
CA PRO A 144 18.65 -5.36 11.13
C PRO A 144 17.55 -6.40 11.01
N GLN A 145 17.09 -6.66 9.78
CA GLN A 145 16.18 -7.76 9.52
C GLN A 145 16.87 -9.02 10.04
N SER A 146 16.25 -9.65 11.03
CA SER A 146 16.61 -11.00 11.41
C SER A 146 16.59 -11.84 10.14
N THR A 147 17.73 -12.41 9.80
CA THR A 147 17.91 -13.44 8.75
C THR A 147 17.17 -14.71 9.20
N GLN A 148 15.86 -14.65 9.31
CA GLN A 148 15.03 -15.83 9.38
C GLN A 148 14.64 -16.15 7.94
N SER A 149 15.14 -17.30 7.48
CA SER A 149 14.93 -17.88 6.16
C SER A 149 13.44 -17.86 5.80
N SER A 150 13.09 -16.95 4.89
CA SER A 150 11.73 -16.82 4.33
C SER A 150 11.44 -17.94 3.33
N THR A 151 11.52 -19.21 3.78
CA THR A 151 11.21 -20.36 2.92
C THR A 151 9.77 -20.85 3.08
N GLU A 152 8.95 -20.22 3.94
CA GLU A 152 7.62 -20.75 4.25
C GLU A 152 6.41 -19.86 3.89
N PHE A 153 6.60 -18.67 3.30
CA PHE A 153 5.44 -17.77 3.06
C PHE A 153 4.77 -17.87 1.70
N PHE A 154 5.20 -18.77 0.81
CA PHE A 154 4.54 -19.00 -0.48
C PHE A 154 4.30 -20.49 -0.76
N SER A 155 3.70 -21.22 0.18
CA SER A 155 3.07 -22.48 -0.15
C SER A 155 1.65 -22.20 -0.65
N CYS A 156 1.52 -21.85 -1.91
CA CYS A 156 0.28 -22.04 -2.64
C CYS A 156 0.04 -23.55 -2.70
N HIS A 157 -0.86 -24.05 -1.88
CA HIS A 157 -1.45 -25.36 -2.09
C HIS A 157 -2.12 -25.39 -3.46
N SER A 158 -1.42 -25.99 -4.43
CA SER A 158 -2.00 -26.42 -5.69
C SER A 158 -3.07 -27.47 -5.35
N LEU A 159 -4.32 -27.10 -5.42
CA LEU A 159 -5.42 -28.07 -5.44
C LEU A 159 -5.29 -28.89 -6.73
N PRO A 160 -5.36 -30.22 -6.68
CA PRO A 160 -5.35 -31.05 -7.86
C PRO A 160 -6.62 -30.77 -8.69
N SER A 161 -6.44 -30.51 -9.97
CA SER A 161 -7.52 -30.42 -10.93
C SER A 161 -8.31 -31.71 -10.93
N PRO A 162 -9.65 -31.67 -10.93
CA PRO A 162 -10.47 -32.87 -11.13
C PRO A 162 -10.29 -33.36 -12.57
N CYS A 163 -9.95 -34.62 -12.70
CA CYS A 163 -9.89 -35.37 -13.97
C CYS A 163 -11.25 -35.27 -14.69
N HIS A 164 -11.24 -34.86 -15.94
CA HIS A 164 -12.38 -35.01 -16.83
C HIS A 164 -12.60 -36.50 -17.13
N PRO A 165 -13.81 -37.05 -17.04
CA PRO A 165 -14.12 -38.33 -17.64
C PRO A 165 -14.32 -38.17 -19.14
N GLU A 166 -13.74 -39.09 -19.87
CA GLU A 166 -13.82 -39.24 -21.32
C GLU A 166 -15.26 -39.30 -21.80
N ARG A 167 -15.49 -38.60 -22.89
CA ARG A 167 -16.74 -38.60 -23.68
C ARG A 167 -16.72 -39.82 -24.57
N SER A 168 -17.49 -40.85 -24.25
CA SER A 168 -17.78 -41.94 -25.19
C SER A 168 -18.85 -41.48 -26.18
N GLU A 169 -18.49 -41.57 -27.45
CA GLU A 169 -19.39 -41.41 -28.60
C GLU A 169 -20.43 -42.54 -28.62
N GLY A 170 -21.68 -42.18 -28.86
CA GLY A 170 -22.77 -43.09 -29.11
C GLY A 170 -23.74 -42.44 -30.10
N SER A 171 -23.53 -42.70 -31.35
CA SER A 171 -24.50 -42.45 -32.44
C SER A 171 -25.72 -43.33 -32.31
N VAL A 172 -26.92 -42.78 -32.61
CA VAL A 172 -28.05 -43.46 -33.30
C VAL A 172 -29.09 -42.40 -33.67
N SER A 173 -29.26 -42.11 -34.83
CA SER A 173 -30.22 -42.22 -35.93
C SER A 173 -31.71 -42.13 -35.64
N THR A 174 -32.40 -41.35 -36.52
CA THR A 174 -33.72 -41.44 -37.11
C THR A 174 -34.94 -41.01 -36.31
N ALA A 175 -35.71 -40.08 -36.77
CA ALA A 175 -36.88 -40.11 -37.64
C ALA A 175 -37.85 -38.95 -37.34
N GLN A 176 -38.18 -38.16 -38.37
CA GLN A 176 -39.45 -37.46 -38.47
C GLN A 176 -40.58 -38.45 -38.77
N PRO A 177 -41.90 -38.15 -38.57
CA PRO A 177 -42.62 -37.23 -39.43
C PRO A 177 -43.79 -36.42 -38.84
N SER A 178 -44.13 -35.37 -39.55
CA SER A 178 -45.45 -34.86 -39.99
C SER A 178 -46.67 -34.90 -39.05
N THR A 179 -47.23 -33.80 -38.75
CA THR A 179 -48.45 -33.12 -39.25
C THR A 179 -48.55 -31.73 -38.66
#